data_6f199f6bc18625df82f096f0df1867b9
#
_entry.id   6f199f6bc18625df82f096f0df1867b9
#
_cell.length_a   1.000
_cell.length_b   1.000
_cell.length_c   1.000
_cell.angle_alpha   90.00
_cell.angle_beta   90.00
_cell.angle_gamma   90.00
#
_symmetry.space_group_name_H-M   'P 1'
#
loop_
_entity.id
_entity.type
_entity.pdbx_description
1 polymer ?
#
loop_
_entity_poly.entity_id
_entity_poly.type
_entity_poly.pdbx_seq_one_letter_code
_entity_poly.pdbx_strand_id
1 'polypeptide(L)'
;MVFSDLFFLFVFIPAFMLMYFAAAIADRNIYGASDSSRNRFKNLALVLFSLIFYAWGEPVYVFLMLISVFFNFHFGLLIGKSRRHRRAALVGGLIFNVLVICTFKYLGFFAQILNECGLGVPVPHIALPIGISFYTFQSISYLMDVYRGVSYAQR
;
A
#
# COMPACT_ATOMS: atom_id res chain seq x y z
N MET A 1 5.68 16.59 -0.99
CA MET A 1 6.83 16.53 -1.92
C MET A 1 6.37 15.99 -3.24
N VAL A 2 6.77 16.64 -4.34
CA VAL A 2 6.57 16.12 -5.69
C VAL A 2 7.92 15.58 -6.18
N PHE A 3 7.91 14.53 -7.00
CA PHE A 3 9.17 13.95 -7.57
C PHE A 3 10.02 14.95 -8.35
N SER A 4 9.41 16.03 -8.84
CA SER A 4 10.09 17.13 -9.55
C SER A 4 10.67 18.20 -8.62
N ASP A 5 10.54 18.04 -7.31
CA ASP A 5 11.06 19.02 -6.35
C ASP A 5 12.59 18.88 -6.23
N LEU A 6 13.29 20.01 -6.30
CA LEU A 6 14.76 20.08 -6.14
C LEU A 6 15.23 19.46 -4.82
N PHE A 7 14.43 19.63 -3.75
CA PHE A 7 14.73 19.02 -2.46
C PHE A 7 14.68 17.50 -2.52
N PHE A 8 13.71 16.92 -3.23
CA PHE A 8 13.65 15.49 -3.46
C PHE A 8 14.90 14.96 -4.17
N LEU A 9 15.31 15.64 -5.25
CA LEU A 9 16.42 15.18 -6.08
C LEU A 9 17.78 15.33 -5.37
N PHE A 10 18.03 16.46 -4.72
CA PHE A 10 19.36 16.79 -4.18
C PHE A 10 19.55 16.42 -2.69
N VAL A 11 18.50 16.23 -1.94
CA VAL A 11 18.57 15.89 -0.51
C VAL A 11 18.03 14.51 -0.23
N PHE A 12 16.78 14.24 -0.64
CA PHE A 12 16.12 12.98 -0.29
C PHE A 12 16.77 11.76 -0.97
N ILE A 13 17.01 11.81 -2.28
CA ILE A 13 17.63 10.68 -3.00
C ILE A 13 19.05 10.39 -2.50
N PRO A 14 19.97 11.37 -2.37
CA PRO A 14 21.30 11.10 -1.81
C PRO A 14 21.26 10.55 -0.37
N ALA A 15 20.40 11.10 0.49
CA ALA A 15 20.24 10.60 1.85
C ALA A 15 19.74 9.14 1.86
N PHE A 16 18.74 8.82 1.03
CA PHE A 16 18.26 7.46 0.84
C PHE A 16 19.38 6.52 0.36
N MET A 17 20.14 6.93 -0.67
CA MET A 17 21.25 6.14 -1.21
C MET A 17 22.31 5.85 -0.15
N LEU A 18 22.72 6.86 0.63
CA LEU A 18 23.67 6.68 1.73
C LEU A 18 23.15 5.68 2.76
N MET A 19 21.90 5.82 3.21
CA MET A 19 21.29 4.90 4.16
C MET A 19 21.17 3.48 3.60
N TYR A 20 20.79 3.35 2.33
CA TYR A 20 20.68 2.06 1.67
C TYR A 20 22.03 1.34 1.58
N PHE A 21 23.11 2.06 1.21
CA PHE A 21 24.46 1.50 1.19
C PHE A 21 24.96 1.15 2.59
N ALA A 22 24.69 2.00 3.59
CA ALA A 22 25.01 1.69 4.98
C ALA A 22 24.29 0.41 5.46
N ALA A 23 22.99 0.28 5.14
CA ALA A 23 22.21 -0.92 5.42
C ALA A 23 22.78 -2.15 4.68
N ALA A 24 23.26 -1.99 3.44
CA ALA A 24 23.87 -3.07 2.69
C ALA A 24 25.21 -3.56 3.32
N ILE A 25 26.01 -2.64 3.86
CA ILE A 25 27.23 -2.96 4.59
C ILE A 25 26.87 -3.67 5.90
N ALA A 26 25.88 -3.18 6.64
CA ALA A 26 25.41 -3.80 7.88
C ALA A 26 24.89 -5.22 7.64
N ASP A 27 24.05 -5.43 6.60
CA ASP A 27 23.56 -6.77 6.24
C ASP A 27 24.72 -7.71 5.90
N ARG A 28 25.74 -7.23 5.17
CA ARG A 28 26.92 -8.03 4.83
C ARG A 28 27.76 -8.40 6.05
N ASN A 29 27.96 -7.47 6.99
CA ASN A 29 28.78 -7.68 8.16
C ASN A 29 28.13 -8.60 9.20
N ILE A 30 26.80 -8.53 9.35
CA ILE A 30 26.05 -9.26 10.38
C ILE A 30 25.66 -10.68 9.90
N TYR A 31 25.20 -10.81 8.65
CA TYR A 31 24.65 -12.09 8.16
C TYR A 31 25.57 -12.86 7.21
N GLY A 32 26.73 -12.29 6.83
CA GLY A 32 27.64 -12.93 5.89
C GLY A 32 27.09 -13.03 4.46
N ALA A 33 27.81 -13.75 3.59
CA ALA A 33 27.47 -13.82 2.16
C ALA A 33 26.39 -14.86 1.80
N SER A 34 25.99 -15.73 2.74
CA SER A 34 25.28 -17.00 2.45
C SER A 34 23.84 -17.07 2.94
N ASP A 35 23.30 -16.07 3.67
CA ASP A 35 21.99 -16.23 4.33
C ASP A 35 20.86 -15.47 3.64
N SER A 36 19.67 -16.09 3.57
CA SER A 36 18.41 -15.51 3.08
C SER A 36 17.97 -14.28 3.88
N SER A 37 18.45 -14.14 5.12
CA SER A 37 18.22 -12.98 6.00
C SER A 37 19.04 -11.74 5.60
N ARG A 38 19.90 -11.84 4.62
CA ARG A 38 20.90 -10.84 4.17
C ARG A 38 20.33 -9.47 3.77
N ASN A 39 19.04 -9.37 3.50
CA ASN A 39 18.43 -8.13 2.98
C ASN A 39 17.50 -7.44 3.98
N ARG A 40 17.56 -7.76 5.29
CA ARG A 40 16.64 -7.19 6.29
C ARG A 40 16.79 -5.70 6.46
N PHE A 41 18.02 -5.22 6.64
CA PHE A 41 18.26 -3.78 6.84
C PHE A 41 18.02 -2.99 5.55
N LYS A 42 18.36 -3.55 4.39
CA LYS A 42 18.03 -2.94 3.09
C LYS A 42 16.52 -2.80 2.89
N ASN A 43 15.76 -3.87 3.15
CA ASN A 43 14.31 -3.85 3.03
C ASN A 43 13.68 -2.89 4.02
N LEU A 44 14.20 -2.84 5.26
CA LEU A 44 13.74 -1.88 6.27
C LEU A 44 14.02 -0.44 5.82
N ALA A 45 15.21 -0.14 5.31
CA ALA A 45 15.54 1.18 4.80
C ALA A 45 14.60 1.58 3.65
N LEU A 46 14.36 0.67 2.68
CA LEU A 46 13.41 0.90 1.58
C LEU A 46 12.01 1.23 2.09
N VAL A 47 11.48 0.42 3.02
CA VAL A 47 10.13 0.64 3.56
C VAL A 47 10.05 1.96 4.32
N LEU A 48 11.03 2.26 5.19
CA LEU A 48 11.02 3.49 5.98
C LEU A 48 11.08 4.74 5.10
N PHE A 49 12.00 4.79 4.13
CA PHE A 49 12.11 5.94 3.23
C PHE A 49 10.89 6.09 2.31
N SER A 50 10.30 4.98 1.86
CA SER A 50 9.06 5.01 1.08
C SER A 50 7.89 5.57 1.91
N LEU A 51 7.78 5.16 3.18
CA LEU A 51 6.76 5.69 4.09
C LEU A 51 6.99 7.17 4.42
N ILE A 52 8.23 7.59 4.67
CA ILE A 52 8.58 9.00 4.91
C ILE A 52 8.21 9.84 3.69
N PHE A 53 8.56 9.38 2.48
CA PHE A 53 8.24 10.08 1.24
C PHE A 53 6.72 10.23 1.05
N TYR A 54 5.96 9.15 1.25
CA TYR A 54 4.51 9.18 1.12
C TYR A 54 3.86 10.05 2.21
N ALA A 55 4.31 9.93 3.47
CA ALA A 55 3.80 10.73 4.59
C ALA A 55 4.10 12.23 4.45
N TRP A 56 5.18 12.59 3.77
CA TRP A 56 5.50 13.99 3.49
C TRP A 56 4.49 14.63 2.53
N GLY A 57 4.00 13.87 1.55
CA GLY A 57 2.97 14.35 0.62
C GLY A 57 1.57 14.31 1.22
N GLU A 58 1.26 13.22 1.92
CA GLU A 58 -0.08 12.87 2.38
C GLU A 58 -0.06 12.28 3.81
N PRO A 59 0.17 13.11 4.85
CA PRO A 59 0.42 12.64 6.21
C PRO A 59 -0.76 11.87 6.83
N VAL A 60 -2.00 12.20 6.46
CA VAL A 60 -3.19 11.51 6.96
C VAL A 60 -3.42 10.20 6.19
N TYR A 61 -3.21 10.21 4.89
CA TYR A 61 -3.52 9.06 4.04
C TYR A 61 -2.49 7.94 4.10
N VAL A 62 -1.32 8.18 4.70
CA VAL A 62 -0.37 7.09 5.01
C VAL A 62 -1.00 6.04 5.94
N PHE A 63 -1.82 6.47 6.90
CA PHE A 63 -2.53 5.55 7.78
C PHE A 63 -3.55 4.70 7.02
N LEU A 64 -4.28 5.31 6.07
CA LEU A 64 -5.19 4.58 5.20
C LEU A 64 -4.46 3.49 4.39
N MET A 65 -3.31 3.85 3.82
CA MET A 65 -2.47 2.91 3.07
C MET A 65 -2.01 1.75 3.97
N LEU A 66 -1.52 2.04 5.18
CA LEU A 66 -1.08 1.01 6.14
C LEU A 66 -2.23 0.09 6.57
N ILE A 67 -3.41 0.65 6.83
CA ILE A 67 -4.62 -0.12 7.15
C ILE A 67 -4.99 -1.02 5.96
N SER A 68 -4.96 -0.49 4.73
CA SER A 68 -5.24 -1.26 3.53
C SER A 68 -4.26 -2.42 3.36
N VAL A 69 -2.96 -2.17 3.53
CA VAL A 69 -1.92 -3.21 3.49
C VAL A 69 -2.16 -4.29 4.56
N PHE A 70 -2.48 -3.87 5.79
CA PHE A 70 -2.77 -4.79 6.90
C PHE A 70 -3.95 -5.73 6.58
N PHE A 71 -5.07 -5.20 6.10
CA PHE A 71 -6.22 -6.02 5.73
C PHE A 71 -5.91 -6.96 4.55
N ASN A 72 -5.25 -6.45 3.51
CA ASN A 72 -4.89 -7.27 2.35
C ASN A 72 -3.89 -8.38 2.72
N PHE A 73 -2.96 -8.12 3.63
CA PHE A 73 -2.07 -9.14 4.19
C PHE A 73 -2.87 -10.27 4.88
N HIS A 74 -3.85 -9.92 5.73
CA HIS A 74 -4.69 -10.90 6.42
C HIS A 74 -5.55 -11.71 5.44
N PHE A 75 -6.15 -11.07 4.43
CA PHE A 75 -6.88 -11.77 3.38
C PHE A 75 -5.95 -12.71 2.59
N GLY A 76 -4.73 -12.28 2.27
CA GLY A 76 -3.73 -13.13 1.64
C GLY A 76 -3.38 -14.37 2.45
N LEU A 77 -3.18 -14.22 3.77
CA LEU A 77 -2.95 -15.34 4.68
C LEU A 77 -4.14 -16.30 4.73
N LEU A 78 -5.38 -15.81 4.80
CA LEU A 78 -6.59 -16.63 4.80
C LEU A 78 -6.74 -17.42 3.50
N ILE A 79 -6.46 -16.79 2.35
CA ILE A 79 -6.47 -17.46 1.05
C ILE A 79 -5.41 -18.58 0.99
N GLY A 80 -4.21 -18.33 1.51
CA GLY A 80 -3.12 -19.30 1.51
C GLY A 80 -3.29 -20.47 2.48
N LYS A 81 -3.95 -20.22 3.64
CA LYS A 81 -4.05 -21.22 4.73
C LYS A 81 -5.22 -22.19 4.58
N SER A 82 -6.37 -21.76 4.06
CA SER A 82 -7.61 -22.55 4.10
C SER A 82 -8.19 -22.81 2.70
N ARG A 83 -8.17 -24.07 2.27
CA ARG A 83 -8.85 -24.45 1.01
C ARG A 83 -10.38 -24.24 1.06
N ARG A 84 -11.02 -24.41 2.21
CA ARG A 84 -12.48 -24.32 2.37
C ARG A 84 -13.00 -22.87 2.26
N HIS A 85 -12.29 -21.92 2.85
CA HIS A 85 -12.73 -20.51 2.90
C HIS A 85 -11.98 -19.60 1.88
N ARG A 86 -11.20 -20.20 0.99
CA ARG A 86 -10.35 -19.50 0.03
C ARG A 86 -11.13 -18.54 -0.88
N ARG A 87 -12.29 -18.99 -1.38
CA ARG A 87 -13.16 -18.15 -2.22
C ARG A 87 -13.80 -17.01 -1.43
N ALA A 88 -14.28 -17.28 -0.22
CA ALA A 88 -14.89 -16.27 0.62
C ALA A 88 -13.86 -15.19 1.03
N ALA A 89 -12.64 -15.59 1.38
CA ALA A 89 -11.56 -14.66 1.69
C ALA A 89 -11.15 -13.80 0.48
N LEU A 90 -11.09 -14.38 -0.72
CA LEU A 90 -10.83 -13.61 -1.93
C LEU A 90 -11.94 -12.58 -2.18
N VAL A 91 -13.20 -13.02 -2.18
CA VAL A 91 -14.36 -12.14 -2.41
C VAL A 91 -14.39 -11.02 -1.37
N GLY A 92 -14.18 -11.35 -0.08
CA GLY A 92 -14.09 -10.35 0.99
C GLY A 92 -12.98 -9.33 0.76
N GLY A 93 -11.78 -9.77 0.36
CA GLY A 93 -10.67 -8.89 0.04
C GLY A 93 -10.95 -8.01 -1.19
N LEU A 94 -11.60 -8.54 -2.23
CA LEU A 94 -12.00 -7.76 -3.40
C LEU A 94 -13.04 -6.70 -3.04
N ILE A 95 -14.08 -7.07 -2.29
CA ILE A 95 -15.12 -6.15 -1.82
C ILE A 95 -14.49 -5.04 -0.98
N PHE A 96 -13.60 -5.38 -0.03
CA PHE A 96 -12.89 -4.38 0.78
C PHE A 96 -12.13 -3.36 -0.10
N ASN A 97 -11.35 -3.83 -1.05
CA ASN A 97 -10.57 -2.95 -1.94
C ASN A 97 -11.48 -2.08 -2.83
N VAL A 98 -12.55 -2.64 -3.37
CA VAL A 98 -13.54 -1.90 -4.17
C VAL A 98 -14.23 -0.84 -3.31
N LEU A 99 -14.63 -1.16 -2.07
CA LEU A 99 -15.24 -0.20 -1.15
C LEU A 99 -14.29 0.95 -0.83
N VAL A 100 -12.99 0.67 -0.58
CA VAL A 100 -11.99 1.72 -0.36
C VAL A 100 -11.93 2.68 -1.55
N ILE A 101 -11.83 2.18 -2.79
CA ILE A 101 -11.82 3.03 -3.98
C ILE A 101 -13.15 3.80 -4.11
N CYS A 102 -14.27 3.11 -3.95
CA CYS A 102 -15.60 3.73 -4.10
C CYS A 102 -15.79 4.87 -3.10
N THR A 103 -15.38 4.68 -1.86
CA THR A 103 -15.51 5.72 -0.83
C THR A 103 -14.70 6.97 -1.18
N PHE A 104 -13.43 6.83 -1.54
CA PHE A 104 -12.60 8.02 -1.76
C PHE A 104 -12.75 8.64 -3.14
N LYS A 105 -13.05 7.85 -4.17
CA LYS A 105 -13.11 8.33 -5.55
C LYS A 105 -14.53 8.72 -6.00
N TYR A 106 -15.53 8.00 -5.54
CA TYR A 106 -16.88 8.15 -6.07
C TYR A 106 -17.92 8.67 -5.08
N LEU A 107 -17.60 8.79 -3.77
CA LEU A 107 -18.57 9.25 -2.78
C LEU A 107 -19.06 10.68 -3.09
N GLY A 108 -18.16 11.59 -3.48
CA GLY A 108 -18.53 12.95 -3.89
C GLY A 108 -19.43 12.97 -5.10
N PHE A 109 -19.17 12.13 -6.09
CA PHE A 109 -19.98 11.98 -7.28
C PHE A 109 -21.40 11.47 -6.97
N PHE A 110 -21.50 10.42 -6.14
CA PHE A 110 -22.80 9.91 -5.71
C PHE A 110 -23.59 10.94 -4.88
N ALA A 111 -22.92 11.67 -4.00
CA ALA A 111 -23.55 12.74 -3.23
C ALA A 111 -24.11 13.87 -4.12
N GLN A 112 -23.41 14.23 -5.19
CA GLN A 112 -23.89 15.20 -6.18
C GLN A 112 -25.13 14.71 -6.90
N ILE A 113 -25.15 13.46 -7.39
CA ILE A 113 -26.33 12.87 -8.03
C ILE A 113 -27.53 12.87 -7.08
N LEU A 114 -27.33 12.50 -5.82
CA LEU A 114 -28.42 12.51 -4.82
C LEU A 114 -28.96 13.91 -4.57
N ASN A 115 -28.10 14.94 -4.61
CA ASN A 115 -28.54 16.33 -4.51
C ASN A 115 -29.35 16.81 -5.73
N GLU A 116 -28.95 16.40 -6.92
CA GLU A 116 -29.71 16.65 -8.15
C GLU A 116 -31.10 15.99 -8.11
N CYS A 117 -31.22 14.87 -7.41
CA CYS A 117 -32.50 14.20 -7.14
C CYS A 117 -33.31 14.85 -6.00
N GLY A 118 -32.84 15.96 -5.42
CA GLY A 118 -33.55 16.73 -4.39
C GLY A 118 -33.40 16.23 -2.96
N LEU A 119 -32.45 15.34 -2.68
CA LEU A 119 -32.26 14.70 -1.35
C LEU A 119 -31.45 15.55 -0.36
N GLY A 120 -30.86 16.69 -0.76
CA GLY A 120 -30.18 17.65 0.14
C GLY A 120 -28.98 17.02 0.95
N VAL A 121 -28.29 16.04 0.37
CA VAL A 121 -27.17 15.35 1.05
C VAL A 121 -25.92 16.23 1.03
N PRO A 122 -25.22 16.42 2.18
CA PRO A 122 -23.98 17.17 2.18
C PRO A 122 -22.92 16.49 1.29
N VAL A 123 -22.36 17.24 0.33
CA VAL A 123 -21.28 16.74 -0.54
C VAL A 123 -19.97 16.76 0.23
N PRO A 124 -19.40 15.60 0.60
CA PRO A 124 -18.14 15.57 1.33
C PRO A 124 -16.98 15.97 0.40
N HIS A 125 -16.27 17.02 0.76
CA HIS A 125 -15.01 17.39 0.09
C HIS A 125 -13.86 16.50 0.58
N ILE A 126 -13.88 15.23 0.18
CA ILE A 126 -12.81 14.29 0.51
C ILE A 126 -11.72 14.44 -0.55
N ALA A 127 -10.53 14.88 -0.13
CA ALA A 127 -9.37 14.89 -1.02
C ALA A 127 -9.03 13.46 -1.45
N LEU A 128 -8.82 13.27 -2.75
CA LEU A 128 -8.45 11.95 -3.27
C LEU A 128 -6.99 11.63 -2.89
N PRO A 129 -6.73 10.58 -2.10
CA PRO A 129 -5.36 10.21 -1.75
C PRO A 129 -4.52 9.90 -2.99
N ILE A 130 -3.32 10.44 -3.04
CA ILE A 130 -2.41 10.19 -4.16
C ILE A 130 -2.09 8.68 -4.22
N GLY A 131 -2.30 8.09 -5.38
CA GLY A 131 -1.97 6.69 -5.63
C GLY A 131 -2.99 5.66 -5.11
N ILE A 132 -4.16 6.07 -4.55
CA ILE A 132 -5.14 5.12 -3.99
C ILE A 132 -5.56 4.04 -4.99
N SER A 133 -5.81 4.39 -6.22
CA SER A 133 -6.18 3.42 -7.25
C SER A 133 -5.03 2.45 -7.54
N PHE A 134 -3.79 2.97 -7.54
CA PHE A 134 -2.62 2.18 -7.89
C PHE A 134 -2.33 1.10 -6.83
N TYR A 135 -2.22 1.48 -5.55
CA TYR A 135 -1.94 0.50 -4.51
C TYR A 135 -3.12 -0.45 -4.25
N THR A 136 -4.36 -0.01 -4.51
CA THR A 136 -5.53 -0.89 -4.40
C THR A 136 -5.56 -1.93 -5.52
N PHE A 137 -5.28 -1.55 -6.77
CA PHE A 137 -5.16 -2.53 -7.86
C PHE A 137 -4.00 -3.49 -7.64
N GLN A 138 -2.87 -3.02 -7.11
CA GLN A 138 -1.75 -3.87 -6.75
C GLN A 138 -2.13 -4.88 -5.67
N SER A 139 -2.92 -4.46 -4.67
CA SER A 139 -3.45 -5.35 -3.63
C SER A 139 -4.41 -6.39 -4.19
N ILE A 140 -5.30 -6.00 -5.09
CA ILE A 140 -6.21 -6.92 -5.80
C ILE A 140 -5.41 -7.95 -6.60
N SER A 141 -4.40 -7.53 -7.36
CA SER A 141 -3.50 -8.42 -8.10
C SER A 141 -2.83 -9.42 -7.17
N TYR A 142 -2.27 -8.97 -6.04
CA TYR A 142 -1.66 -9.84 -5.04
C TYR A 142 -2.64 -10.92 -4.53
N LEU A 143 -3.87 -10.54 -4.15
CA LEU A 143 -4.89 -11.49 -3.68
C LEU A 143 -5.26 -12.52 -4.77
N MET A 144 -5.35 -12.08 -6.01
CA MET A 144 -5.62 -12.96 -7.17
C MET A 144 -4.46 -13.92 -7.42
N ASP A 145 -3.21 -13.46 -7.32
CA ASP A 145 -2.02 -14.29 -7.54
C ASP A 145 -1.88 -15.35 -6.45
N VAL A 146 -2.13 -15.00 -5.18
CA VAL A 146 -2.19 -15.95 -4.07
C VAL A 146 -3.33 -16.95 -4.27
N TYR A 147 -4.49 -16.50 -4.75
CA TYR A 147 -5.61 -17.38 -5.04
C TYR A 147 -5.32 -18.34 -6.19
N ARG A 148 -4.68 -17.90 -7.25
CA ARG A 148 -4.27 -18.75 -8.39
C ARG A 148 -3.11 -19.69 -8.06
N GLY A 149 -2.40 -19.44 -6.97
CA GLY A 149 -1.20 -20.20 -6.57
C GLY A 149 0.06 -19.78 -7.33
N VAL A 150 0.04 -18.63 -7.99
CA VAL A 150 1.21 -18.04 -8.68
C VAL A 150 2.19 -17.49 -7.65
N SER A 151 1.68 -16.91 -6.57
CA SER A 151 2.45 -16.39 -5.44
C SER A 151 2.08 -17.07 -4.13
N TYR A 152 3.07 -17.21 -3.24
CA TYR A 152 2.81 -17.63 -1.87
C TYR A 152 2.29 -16.45 -1.05
N ALA A 153 1.38 -16.73 -0.09
CA ALA A 153 0.99 -15.74 0.90
C ALA A 153 2.22 -15.29 1.70
N GLN A 154 2.47 -13.99 1.76
CA GLN A 154 3.57 -13.41 2.54
C GLN A 154 3.38 -13.75 4.02
N ARG A 155 4.49 -14.03 4.73
CA ARG A 155 4.52 -14.38 6.15
C ARG A 155 5.38 -13.39 6.91
#